data_86f705438ae51451da3ffae77bedf933
#
_entry.id   86f705438ae51451da3ffae77bedf933
#
_cell.length_a   1.000
_cell.length_b   1.000
_cell.length_c   1.000
_cell.angle_alpha   90.00
_cell.angle_beta   90.00
_cell.angle_gamma   90.00
#
_symmetry.space_group_name_H-M   'P 1'
#
loop_
_entity.id
_entity.type
_entity.pdbx_description
1 polymer ?
#
loop_
_entity_poly.entity_id
_entity_poly.type
_entity_poly.pdbx_seq_one_letter_code
_entity_poly.pdbx_strand_id
1 'polypeptide(L)'
;DVLMQIIGLIGYVDKHDFTMNMAKVLEVMDKSVLVIDATRDKKLKYIVPAIDASADAYISKYSDIDFAVGFEDFSSLEKYMREHEVELEKYDYVIFDIDSADMYKKFKGKEFNRKYMFIDSNVLSVAKNKELVKEMREEMQEDEIKFTKVLYKAYLSRASEEYLENQIALYNVAWHEESYEIMIDDQDRIVDID
;
A
#
# COMPACT_ATOMS: atom_id res chain seq x y z
N ASP A 1 7.26 8.06 23.55
CA ASP A 1 6.31 7.14 22.94
C ASP A 1 6.21 7.48 21.47
N VAL A 2 6.70 6.56 20.60
CA VAL A 2 6.56 6.70 19.16
C VAL A 2 5.11 6.34 18.83
N LEU A 3 4.35 7.31 18.32
CA LEU A 3 2.99 7.05 17.85
C LEU A 3 3.04 6.14 16.61
N MET A 4 2.14 5.16 16.57
CA MET A 4 1.93 4.29 15.40
C MET A 4 1.76 5.13 14.13
N GLN A 5 2.47 4.75 13.07
CA GLN A 5 2.34 5.35 11.74
C GLN A 5 1.57 4.41 10.82
N ILE A 6 0.53 4.93 10.18
CA ILE A 6 -0.27 4.20 9.20
C ILE A 6 0.08 4.72 7.81
N ILE A 7 0.56 3.83 6.96
CA ILE A 7 1.04 4.16 5.61
C ILE A 7 0.15 3.47 4.59
N GLY A 8 -0.37 4.23 3.63
CA GLY A 8 -1.06 3.72 2.46
C GLY A 8 -0.13 3.67 1.25
N LEU A 9 0.14 2.49 0.73
CA LEU A 9 0.78 2.28 -0.57
C LEU A 9 -0.33 2.06 -1.59
N ILE A 10 -0.63 3.08 -2.38
CA ILE A 10 -1.85 3.17 -3.18
C ILE A 10 -1.50 3.19 -4.66
N GLY A 11 -2.17 2.38 -5.46
CA GLY A 11 -2.01 2.37 -6.90
C GLY A 11 -2.30 1.01 -7.52
N TYR A 12 -2.80 1.05 -8.76
CA TYR A 12 -3.07 -0.13 -9.57
C TYR A 12 -1.78 -0.61 -10.24
N VAL A 13 -0.86 -1.09 -9.42
CA VAL A 13 0.37 -1.75 -9.86
C VAL A 13 0.67 -2.88 -8.88
N ASP A 14 1.33 -3.92 -9.35
CA ASP A 14 1.86 -4.95 -8.47
C ASP A 14 3.09 -4.40 -7.75
N LYS A 15 2.94 -4.13 -6.46
CA LYS A 15 3.99 -3.55 -5.64
C LYS A 15 4.32 -4.39 -4.39
N HIS A 16 4.02 -5.69 -4.45
CA HIS A 16 4.30 -6.57 -3.31
C HIS A 16 5.80 -6.64 -2.98
N ASP A 17 6.67 -6.63 -3.99
CA ASP A 17 8.13 -6.62 -3.80
C ASP A 17 8.58 -5.39 -3.02
N PHE A 18 8.12 -4.21 -3.44
CA PHE A 18 8.42 -2.96 -2.75
C PHE A 18 7.88 -2.98 -1.32
N THR A 19 6.64 -3.41 -1.14
CA THR A 19 5.99 -3.49 0.17
C THR A 19 6.79 -4.36 1.14
N MET A 20 7.22 -5.53 0.70
CA MET A 20 8.02 -6.44 1.50
C MET A 20 9.41 -5.86 1.82
N ASN A 21 10.06 -5.24 0.84
CA ASN A 21 11.36 -4.61 1.03
C ASN A 21 11.29 -3.42 1.99
N MET A 22 10.30 -2.56 1.86
CA MET A 22 10.06 -1.44 2.77
C MET A 22 9.84 -1.93 4.21
N ALA A 23 8.99 -2.93 4.38
CA ALA A 23 8.73 -3.52 5.69
C ALA A 23 10.01 -4.12 6.30
N LYS A 24 10.85 -4.77 5.48
CA LYS A 24 12.13 -5.34 5.95
C LYS A 24 13.12 -4.27 6.37
N VAL A 25 13.21 -3.17 5.64
CA VAL A 25 14.07 -2.05 6.02
C VAL A 25 13.64 -1.50 7.39
N LEU A 26 12.37 -1.30 7.62
CA LEU A 26 11.84 -0.84 8.90
C LEU A 26 12.11 -1.84 10.03
N GLU A 27 11.94 -3.14 9.77
CA GLU A 27 12.23 -4.19 10.75
C GLU A 27 13.72 -4.20 11.12
N VAL A 28 14.62 -4.08 10.15
CA VAL A 28 16.06 -3.98 10.41
C VAL A 28 16.45 -2.74 11.22
N MET A 29 15.61 -1.70 11.16
CA MET A 29 15.73 -0.51 12.02
C MET A 29 15.06 -0.65 13.38
N ASP A 30 14.81 -1.89 13.83
CA ASP A 30 14.15 -2.22 15.10
C ASP A 30 12.72 -1.68 15.23
N LYS A 31 12.00 -1.55 14.12
CA LYS A 31 10.58 -1.18 14.11
C LYS A 31 9.69 -2.41 14.02
N SER A 32 8.61 -2.42 14.77
CA SER A 32 7.57 -3.44 14.64
C SER A 32 6.63 -3.05 13.48
N VAL A 33 6.42 -3.99 12.56
CA VAL A 33 5.70 -3.73 11.31
C VAL A 33 4.58 -4.76 11.10
N LEU A 34 3.40 -4.26 10.79
CA LEU A 34 2.29 -5.05 10.25
C LEU A 34 2.04 -4.61 8.81
N VAL A 35 2.08 -5.55 7.89
CA VAL A 35 1.68 -5.34 6.48
C VAL A 35 0.28 -5.91 6.30
N ILE A 36 -0.64 -5.11 5.79
CA ILE A 36 -2.01 -5.51 5.46
C ILE A 36 -2.14 -5.61 3.95
N ASP A 37 -2.35 -6.81 3.45
CA ASP A 37 -2.60 -7.07 2.03
C ASP A 37 -4.05 -6.75 1.70
N ALA A 38 -4.29 -5.54 1.21
CA ALA A 38 -5.58 -5.08 0.71
C ALA A 38 -5.60 -5.04 -0.82
N THR A 39 -5.05 -6.07 -1.46
CA THR A 39 -5.04 -6.23 -2.91
C THR A 39 -6.13 -7.21 -3.37
N ARG A 40 -6.58 -7.05 -4.62
CA ARG A 40 -7.62 -7.93 -5.19
C ARG A 40 -7.18 -9.38 -5.30
N ASP A 41 -5.94 -9.60 -5.72
CA ASP A 41 -5.41 -10.93 -5.99
C ASP A 41 -4.82 -11.62 -4.75
N LYS A 42 -4.70 -10.89 -3.64
CA LYS A 42 -4.19 -11.41 -2.36
C LYS A 42 -2.88 -12.18 -2.53
N LYS A 43 -1.95 -11.60 -3.26
CA LYS A 43 -0.70 -12.26 -3.69
C LYS A 43 0.18 -12.72 -2.53
N LEU A 44 0.15 -12.00 -1.41
CA LEU A 44 0.96 -12.37 -0.25
C LEU A 44 0.55 -13.70 0.38
N LYS A 45 -0.65 -14.22 0.13
CA LYS A 45 -1.03 -15.58 0.53
C LYS A 45 -0.14 -16.66 -0.06
N TYR A 46 0.44 -16.43 -1.22
CA TYR A 46 1.37 -17.38 -1.88
C TYR A 46 2.78 -17.32 -1.31
N ILE A 47 3.12 -16.26 -0.59
CA ILE A 47 4.47 -15.97 -0.10
C ILE A 47 4.56 -16.19 1.40
N VAL A 48 3.58 -15.69 2.15
CA VAL A 48 3.54 -15.74 3.62
C VAL A 48 2.86 -17.03 4.07
N PRO A 49 3.58 -17.92 4.76
CA PRO A 49 3.02 -19.20 5.16
C PRO A 49 1.97 -19.05 6.26
N ALA A 50 0.87 -19.78 6.13
CA ALA A 50 -0.10 -19.91 7.21
C ALA A 50 0.41 -20.89 8.27
N ILE A 51 0.11 -20.61 9.53
CA ILE A 51 0.34 -21.55 10.63
C ILE A 51 -0.64 -22.72 10.51
N ASP A 52 -1.90 -22.41 10.18
CA ASP A 52 -2.93 -23.39 9.87
C ASP A 52 -3.20 -23.37 8.36
N ALA A 53 -2.85 -24.45 7.67
CA ALA A 53 -3.01 -24.59 6.23
C ALA A 53 -4.48 -24.51 5.76
N SER A 54 -5.46 -24.70 6.64
CA SER A 54 -6.88 -24.59 6.35
C SER A 54 -7.42 -23.16 6.45
N ALA A 55 -6.65 -22.22 7.01
CA ALA A 55 -7.08 -20.83 7.19
C ALA A 55 -7.03 -20.05 5.88
N ASP A 56 -8.15 -19.43 5.49
CA ASP A 56 -8.23 -18.57 4.32
C ASP A 56 -7.69 -17.16 4.59
N ALA A 57 -7.79 -16.70 5.83
CA ALA A 57 -7.30 -15.41 6.28
C ALA A 57 -6.58 -15.53 7.63
N TYR A 58 -5.43 -14.90 7.76
CA TYR A 58 -4.59 -15.02 8.95
C TYR A 58 -3.61 -13.86 9.08
N ILE A 59 -3.09 -13.65 10.28
CA ILE A 59 -1.88 -12.86 10.53
C ILE A 59 -0.76 -13.84 10.85
N SER A 60 0.33 -13.77 10.11
CA SER A 60 1.48 -14.66 10.26
C SER A 60 2.79 -13.87 10.20
N LYS A 61 3.76 -14.32 10.98
CA LYS A 61 5.10 -13.75 10.98
C LYS A 61 5.94 -14.41 9.92
N TYR A 62 6.52 -13.58 9.06
CA TYR A 62 7.47 -14.00 8.03
C TYR A 62 8.63 -12.99 7.97
N SER A 63 9.87 -13.49 8.05
CA SER A 63 11.06 -12.63 8.10
C SER A 63 10.98 -11.52 9.17
N ASP A 64 10.45 -11.86 10.34
CA ASP A 64 10.25 -10.98 11.51
C ASP A 64 9.25 -9.83 11.29
N ILE A 65 8.44 -9.91 10.25
CA ILE A 65 7.36 -8.97 9.93
C ILE A 65 6.03 -9.71 10.06
N ASP A 66 5.03 -9.05 10.64
CA ASP A 66 3.68 -9.57 10.67
C ASP A 66 2.92 -9.19 9.41
N PHE A 67 2.28 -10.17 8.78
CA PHE A 67 1.48 -10.00 7.57
C PHE A 67 0.03 -10.44 7.82
N ALA A 68 -0.90 -9.53 7.55
CA ALA A 68 -2.33 -9.83 7.50
C ALA A 68 -2.72 -10.12 6.06
N VAL A 69 -3.07 -11.37 5.76
CA VAL A 69 -3.33 -11.83 4.40
C VAL A 69 -4.65 -12.57 4.29
N GLY A 70 -5.30 -12.44 3.15
CA GLY A 70 -6.51 -13.18 2.82
C GLY A 70 -7.81 -12.56 3.34
N PHE A 71 -7.78 -11.48 4.09
CA PHE A 71 -8.99 -10.84 4.63
C PHE A 71 -9.79 -10.15 3.52
N GLU A 72 -11.12 -10.24 3.59
CA GLU A 72 -12.03 -9.64 2.62
C GLU A 72 -12.23 -8.14 2.85
N ASP A 73 -12.17 -7.71 4.13
CA ASP A 73 -12.36 -6.33 4.53
C ASP A 73 -11.67 -6.04 5.88
N PHE A 74 -11.65 -4.77 6.26
CA PHE A 74 -11.05 -4.36 7.52
C PHE A 74 -11.82 -4.90 8.73
N SER A 75 -13.12 -5.03 8.63
CA SER A 75 -13.98 -5.55 9.71
C SER A 75 -13.64 -7.01 10.05
N SER A 76 -13.41 -7.84 9.04
CA SER A 76 -12.98 -9.24 9.24
C SER A 76 -11.58 -9.33 9.85
N LEU A 77 -10.69 -8.42 9.45
CA LEU A 77 -9.36 -8.31 10.06
C LEU A 77 -9.45 -7.89 11.53
N GLU A 78 -10.25 -6.88 11.85
CA GLU A 78 -10.44 -6.45 13.25
C GLU A 78 -11.01 -7.57 14.13
N LYS A 79 -11.96 -8.33 13.61
CA LYS A 79 -12.52 -9.50 14.30
C LYS A 79 -11.42 -10.52 14.61
N TYR A 80 -10.60 -10.87 13.61
CA TYR A 80 -9.47 -11.78 13.78
C TYR A 80 -8.50 -11.27 14.85
N MET A 81 -8.17 -9.99 14.81
CA MET A 81 -7.25 -9.36 15.76
C MET A 81 -7.79 -9.45 17.21
N ARG A 82 -9.08 -9.20 17.41
CA ARG A 82 -9.71 -9.34 18.72
C ARG A 82 -9.67 -10.79 19.23
N GLU A 83 -9.96 -11.75 18.36
CA GLU A 83 -9.96 -13.17 18.71
C GLU A 83 -8.56 -13.71 19.03
N HIS A 84 -7.52 -13.12 18.47
CA HIS A 84 -6.13 -13.55 18.66
C HIS A 84 -5.31 -12.57 19.53
N GLU A 85 -5.99 -11.65 20.20
CA GLU A 85 -5.34 -10.66 21.09
C GLU A 85 -4.23 -9.85 20.42
N VAL A 86 -4.41 -9.51 19.15
CA VAL A 86 -3.51 -8.64 18.37
C VAL A 86 -4.03 -7.20 18.46
N GLU A 87 -3.19 -6.29 18.91
CA GLU A 87 -3.51 -4.86 19.02
C GLU A 87 -2.76 -4.07 17.96
N LEU A 88 -3.51 -3.34 17.12
CA LEU A 88 -2.94 -2.54 16.03
C LEU A 88 -1.96 -1.48 16.56
N GLU A 89 -2.29 -0.87 17.68
CA GLU A 89 -1.54 0.23 18.30
C GLU A 89 -0.17 -0.20 18.84
N LYS A 90 0.10 -1.49 18.92
CA LYS A 90 1.42 -2.02 19.33
C LYS A 90 2.45 -2.06 18.22
N TYR A 91 2.03 -1.85 16.98
CA TYR A 91 2.95 -1.73 15.86
C TYR A 91 3.47 -0.31 15.74
N ASP A 92 4.74 -0.16 15.39
CA ASP A 92 5.33 1.14 15.04
C ASP A 92 4.82 1.61 13.67
N TYR A 93 4.68 0.66 12.74
CA TYR A 93 4.20 0.90 11.38
C TYR A 93 3.13 -0.11 10.97
N VAL A 94 2.05 0.40 10.42
CA VAL A 94 1.02 -0.40 9.74
C VAL A 94 0.97 0.04 8.29
N ILE A 95 1.27 -0.89 7.38
CA ILE A 95 1.37 -0.61 5.95
C ILE A 95 0.22 -1.31 5.23
N PHE A 96 -0.60 -0.53 4.53
CA PHE A 96 -1.64 -1.06 3.65
C PHE A 96 -1.15 -1.06 2.21
N ASP A 97 -1.20 -2.21 1.55
CA ASP A 97 -1.05 -2.31 0.10
C ASP A 97 -2.44 -2.33 -0.53
N ILE A 98 -2.82 -1.25 -1.21
CA ILE A 98 -4.15 -1.06 -1.80
C ILE A 98 -3.99 -0.85 -3.30
N ASP A 99 -4.64 -1.68 -4.11
CA ASP A 99 -4.48 -1.66 -5.57
C ASP A 99 -5.77 -1.30 -6.35
N SER A 100 -6.89 -1.06 -5.68
CA SER A 100 -8.15 -0.76 -6.36
C SER A 100 -9.11 0.04 -5.51
N ALA A 101 -10.07 0.71 -6.16
CA ALA A 101 -11.15 1.44 -5.52
C ALA A 101 -11.98 0.54 -4.60
N ASP A 102 -12.30 -0.67 -5.07
CA ASP A 102 -13.08 -1.65 -4.30
C ASP A 102 -12.36 -2.06 -3.01
N MET A 103 -11.07 -2.35 -3.10
CA MET A 103 -10.27 -2.73 -1.93
C MET A 103 -10.06 -1.55 -0.98
N TYR A 104 -9.87 -0.34 -1.49
CA TYR A 104 -9.84 0.85 -0.65
C TYR A 104 -11.12 0.98 0.18
N LYS A 105 -12.27 0.84 -0.46
CA LYS A 105 -13.58 0.91 0.18
C LYS A 105 -13.74 -0.13 1.29
N LYS A 106 -13.27 -1.36 1.04
CA LYS A 106 -13.32 -2.47 2.01
C LYS A 106 -12.37 -2.30 3.19
N PHE A 107 -11.23 -1.62 3.01
CA PHE A 107 -10.18 -1.50 4.02
C PHE A 107 -10.03 -0.10 4.64
N LYS A 108 -10.97 0.79 4.42
CA LYS A 108 -10.94 2.17 4.91
C LYS A 108 -11.19 2.31 6.44
N GLY A 109 -10.59 1.48 7.25
CA GLY A 109 -10.83 1.49 8.69
C GLY A 109 -10.04 2.53 9.48
N LYS A 110 -9.02 3.12 8.89
CA LYS A 110 -8.11 4.07 9.55
C LYS A 110 -7.64 5.14 8.57
N GLU A 111 -7.38 6.34 9.11
CA GLU A 111 -6.73 7.40 8.35
C GLU A 111 -5.24 7.11 8.16
N PHE A 112 -4.72 7.44 6.99
CA PHE A 112 -3.30 7.31 6.69
C PHE A 112 -2.52 8.54 7.13
N ASN A 113 -1.41 8.33 7.84
CA ASN A 113 -0.44 9.38 8.13
C ASN A 113 0.33 9.80 6.87
N ARG A 114 0.58 8.83 5.98
CA ARG A 114 1.20 9.03 4.67
C ARG A 114 0.47 8.23 3.60
N LYS A 115 0.28 8.85 2.45
CA LYS A 115 -0.31 8.24 1.25
C LYS A 115 0.70 8.33 0.12
N TYR A 116 1.14 7.19 -0.38
CA TYR A 116 2.04 7.08 -1.54
C TYR A 116 1.23 6.63 -2.74
N MET A 117 1.28 7.41 -3.82
CA MET A 117 0.65 7.06 -5.09
C MET A 117 1.69 6.49 -6.04
N PHE A 118 1.53 5.22 -6.38
CA PHE A 118 2.39 4.49 -7.32
C PHE A 118 1.91 4.70 -8.74
N ILE A 119 2.77 5.27 -9.57
CA ILE A 119 2.48 5.65 -10.95
C ILE A 119 3.39 4.87 -11.89
N ASP A 120 2.81 4.30 -12.94
CA ASP A 120 3.52 3.77 -14.09
C ASP A 120 2.93 4.32 -15.40
N SER A 121 3.54 3.95 -16.52
CA SER A 121 3.13 4.44 -17.85
C SER A 121 2.03 3.60 -18.51
N ASN A 122 1.53 2.57 -17.84
CA ASN A 122 0.50 1.69 -18.41
C ASN A 122 -0.86 2.39 -18.42
N VAL A 123 -1.50 2.42 -19.58
CA VAL A 123 -2.82 3.08 -19.78
C VAL A 123 -3.88 2.53 -18.84
N LEU A 124 -3.88 1.22 -18.59
CA LEU A 124 -4.83 0.60 -17.66
C LEU A 124 -4.58 1.08 -16.22
N SER A 125 -3.32 1.16 -15.82
CA SER A 125 -2.95 1.68 -14.48
C SER A 125 -3.41 3.13 -14.31
N VAL A 126 -3.24 3.97 -15.32
CA VAL A 126 -3.72 5.36 -15.28
C VAL A 126 -5.23 5.40 -15.06
N ALA A 127 -6.00 4.64 -15.84
CA ALA A 127 -7.46 4.59 -15.72
C ALA A 127 -7.91 4.06 -14.34
N LYS A 128 -7.28 3.01 -13.86
CA LYS A 128 -7.59 2.41 -12.56
C LYS A 128 -7.16 3.30 -11.39
N ASN A 129 -6.05 4.00 -11.50
CA ASN A 129 -5.66 4.99 -10.51
C ASN A 129 -6.66 6.14 -10.40
N LYS A 130 -7.23 6.58 -11.52
CA LYS A 130 -8.30 7.58 -11.52
C LYS A 130 -9.54 7.10 -10.78
N GLU A 131 -9.98 5.86 -11.00
CA GLU A 131 -11.09 5.26 -10.24
C GLU A 131 -10.79 5.21 -8.74
N LEU A 132 -9.59 4.80 -8.38
CA LEU A 132 -9.14 4.68 -6.98
C LEU A 132 -9.13 6.05 -6.28
N VAL A 133 -8.55 7.06 -6.91
CA VAL A 133 -8.51 8.41 -6.35
C VAL A 133 -9.90 9.02 -6.23
N LYS A 134 -10.77 8.78 -7.20
CA LYS A 134 -12.18 9.20 -7.14
C LYS A 134 -12.88 8.58 -5.93
N GLU A 135 -12.73 7.28 -5.71
CA GLU A 135 -13.31 6.59 -4.54
C GLU A 135 -12.75 7.15 -3.23
N MET A 136 -11.45 7.37 -3.15
CA MET A 136 -10.82 7.99 -1.98
C MET A 136 -11.40 9.37 -1.72
N ARG A 137 -11.60 10.17 -2.76
CA ARG A 137 -12.17 11.52 -2.65
C ARG A 137 -13.61 11.51 -2.14
N GLU A 138 -14.42 10.56 -2.59
CA GLU A 138 -15.81 10.41 -2.16
C GLU A 138 -15.92 9.96 -0.70
N GLU A 139 -15.01 9.12 -0.23
CA GLU A 139 -15.02 8.56 1.12
C GLU A 139 -14.32 9.46 2.16
N MET A 140 -13.28 10.18 1.74
CA MET A 140 -12.59 11.15 2.57
C MET A 140 -13.33 12.47 2.53
N GLN A 141 -13.75 12.97 3.67
CA GLN A 141 -14.41 14.28 3.79
C GLN A 141 -13.37 15.42 3.86
N GLU A 142 -12.23 15.23 3.23
CA GLU A 142 -11.18 16.23 3.14
C GLU A 142 -11.34 17.08 1.88
N ASP A 143 -11.01 18.36 1.97
CA ASP A 143 -11.08 19.27 0.84
C ASP A 143 -10.02 18.94 -0.22
N GLU A 144 -8.90 18.39 0.19
CA GLU A 144 -7.78 18.04 -0.67
C GLU A 144 -7.12 16.74 -0.21
N ILE A 145 -6.80 15.85 -1.16
CA ILE A 145 -6.00 14.64 -0.90
C ILE A 145 -4.56 14.93 -1.29
N LYS A 146 -3.62 14.63 -0.40
CA LYS A 146 -2.20 14.85 -0.65
C LYS A 146 -1.42 13.55 -0.68
N PHE A 147 -0.73 13.32 -1.80
CA PHE A 147 0.10 12.12 -2.03
C PHE A 147 1.58 12.45 -2.09
N THR A 148 2.40 11.47 -1.71
CA THR A 148 3.79 11.38 -2.14
C THR A 148 3.84 10.53 -3.40
N LYS A 149 4.40 11.07 -4.48
CA LYS A 149 4.48 10.37 -5.76
C LYS A 149 5.61 9.35 -5.74
N VAL A 150 5.32 8.16 -6.26
CA VAL A 150 6.31 7.11 -6.50
C VAL A 150 6.22 6.69 -7.97
N LEU A 151 7.27 6.95 -8.74
CA LEU A 151 7.43 6.40 -10.09
C LEU A 151 7.92 4.97 -9.95
N TYR A 152 7.06 4.02 -10.31
CA TYR A 152 7.30 2.62 -10.03
C TYR A 152 7.60 1.82 -11.29
N LYS A 153 8.85 1.35 -11.40
CA LYS A 153 9.34 0.54 -12.52
C LYS A 153 9.03 1.18 -13.89
N ALA A 154 9.14 2.51 -13.96
CA ALA A 154 8.80 3.26 -15.16
C ALA A 154 9.87 4.32 -15.45
N TYR A 155 10.27 4.38 -16.71
CA TYR A 155 11.14 5.42 -17.22
C TYR A 155 10.27 6.43 -17.96
N LEU A 156 9.98 7.55 -17.31
CA LEU A 156 9.09 8.57 -17.86
C LEU A 156 9.88 9.83 -18.24
N SER A 157 9.54 10.41 -19.38
CA SER A 157 9.92 11.79 -19.66
C SER A 157 9.17 12.73 -18.73
N ARG A 158 9.72 13.90 -18.46
CA ARG A 158 9.07 14.91 -17.62
C ARG A 158 7.65 15.25 -18.11
N ALA A 159 7.47 15.36 -19.43
CA ALA A 159 6.16 15.64 -20.03
C ALA A 159 5.15 14.51 -19.77
N SER A 160 5.58 13.25 -19.85
CA SER A 160 4.74 12.10 -19.55
C SER A 160 4.38 12.03 -18.07
N GLU A 161 5.33 12.32 -17.19
CA GLU A 161 5.12 12.39 -15.75
C GLU A 161 4.10 13.46 -15.39
N GLU A 162 4.26 14.69 -15.92
CA GLU A 162 3.31 15.78 -15.71
C GLU A 162 1.90 15.44 -16.22
N TYR A 163 1.82 14.75 -17.34
CA TYR A 163 0.54 14.29 -17.87
C TYR A 163 -0.16 13.33 -16.89
N LEU A 164 0.56 12.34 -16.36
CA LEU A 164 0.01 11.36 -15.40
C LEU A 164 -0.43 12.03 -14.10
N GLU A 165 0.37 12.95 -13.58
CA GLU A 165 0.02 13.74 -12.39
C GLU A 165 -1.28 14.52 -12.60
N ASN A 166 -1.43 15.17 -13.76
CA ASN A 166 -2.60 15.97 -14.07
C ASN A 166 -3.87 15.12 -14.23
N GLN A 167 -3.76 13.88 -14.70
CA GLN A 167 -4.90 12.97 -14.76
C GLN A 167 -5.45 12.63 -13.38
N ILE A 168 -4.60 12.52 -12.38
CA ILE A 168 -4.98 12.24 -10.98
C ILE A 168 -5.45 13.52 -10.29
N ALA A 169 -4.83 14.65 -10.58
CA ALA A 169 -5.15 15.96 -10.00
C ALA A 169 -6.58 16.46 -10.29
N LEU A 170 -7.27 15.90 -11.29
CA LEU A 170 -8.67 16.22 -11.59
C LEU A 170 -9.62 16.03 -10.41
N TYR A 171 -9.24 15.23 -9.42
CA TYR A 171 -10.03 14.94 -8.23
C TYR A 171 -9.60 15.73 -6.99
N ASN A 172 -9.04 16.93 -7.20
CA ASN A 172 -8.54 17.80 -6.14
C ASN A 172 -7.43 17.12 -5.31
N VAL A 173 -6.41 16.68 -6.01
CA VAL A 173 -5.23 16.02 -5.47
C VAL A 173 -4.06 17.00 -5.52
N ALA A 174 -3.30 17.06 -4.43
CA ALA A 174 -2.01 17.73 -4.37
C ALA A 174 -0.88 16.71 -4.23
N TRP A 175 0.32 17.13 -4.57
CA TRP A 175 1.53 16.35 -4.42
C TRP A 175 2.44 16.96 -3.36
N HIS A 176 3.07 16.12 -2.55
CA HIS A 176 4.21 16.54 -1.74
C HIS A 176 5.38 16.90 -2.66
N GLU A 177 6.27 17.76 -2.20
CA GLU A 177 7.49 18.10 -2.95
C GLU A 177 8.40 16.89 -3.13
N GLU A 178 8.44 16.01 -2.13
CA GLU A 178 9.18 14.75 -2.18
C GLU A 178 8.54 13.78 -3.16
N SER A 179 9.37 13.18 -4.01
CA SER A 179 8.97 12.10 -4.91
C SER A 179 10.07 11.03 -4.94
N TYR A 180 9.69 9.82 -5.30
CA TYR A 180 10.60 8.66 -5.33
C TYR A 180 10.52 7.96 -6.66
N GLU A 181 11.63 7.40 -7.10
CA GLU A 181 11.73 6.54 -8.29
C GLU A 181 12.22 5.16 -7.86
N ILE A 182 11.50 4.12 -8.27
CA ILE A 182 11.89 2.73 -8.04
C ILE A 182 12.43 2.16 -9.34
N MET A 183 13.72 1.87 -9.36
CA MET A 183 14.43 1.34 -10.52
C MET A 183 14.46 -0.19 -10.49
N ILE A 184 14.54 -0.79 -11.66
CA ILE A 184 14.69 -2.24 -11.83
C ILE A 184 15.93 -2.56 -12.65
N ASP A 185 16.51 -3.74 -12.43
CA ASP A 185 17.59 -4.29 -13.24
C ASP A 185 17.04 -5.09 -14.44
N ASP A 186 17.95 -5.65 -15.26
CA ASP A 186 17.61 -6.47 -16.43
C ASP A 186 16.80 -7.75 -16.09
N GLN A 187 16.72 -8.11 -14.81
CA GLN A 187 15.96 -9.25 -14.31
C GLN A 187 14.68 -8.86 -13.60
N ASP A 188 14.20 -7.63 -13.82
CA ASP A 188 13.01 -7.06 -13.19
C ASP A 188 13.05 -7.02 -11.65
N ARG A 189 14.26 -6.86 -11.09
CA ARG A 189 14.44 -6.72 -9.63
C ARG A 189 14.59 -5.25 -9.25
N ILE A 190 14.05 -4.89 -8.10
CA ILE A 190 14.25 -3.56 -7.53
C ILE A 190 15.71 -3.40 -7.13
N VAL A 191 16.41 -2.41 -7.69
CA VAL A 191 17.84 -2.14 -7.43
C VAL A 191 18.07 -0.82 -6.71
N ASP A 192 17.10 0.09 -6.76
CA ASP A 192 17.20 1.39 -6.11
C ASP A 192 15.86 1.85 -5.57
N ILE A 193 15.88 2.41 -4.37
CA ILE A 193 14.71 2.97 -3.69
C ILE A 193 15.14 4.33 -3.12
N ASP A 194 14.78 5.40 -3.81
CA ASP A 194 15.01 6.78 -3.38
C ASP A 194 13.90 7.32 -2.45
#